data_4381fba6fc16608d9b1092c23a927a28
#
_entry.id   4381fba6fc16608d9b1092c23a927a28
#
_cell.length_a   1.000
_cell.length_b   1.000
_cell.length_c   1.000
_cell.angle_alpha   90.00
_cell.angle_beta   90.00
_cell.angle_gamma   90.00
#
_symmetry.space_group_name_H-M   'P 1'
#
loop_
_entity.id
_entity.type
_entity.pdbx_description
1 polymer ?
#
loop_
_entity_poly.entity_id
_entity_poly.type
_entity_poly.pdbx_seq_one_letter_code
_entity_poly.pdbx_strand_id
1 'polypeptide(L)'
;VLEGRDLMGIAQTGTGKTAAFMLPSIDRLREADKQTPFKSCRMLVLAPTRELAGQIAQSAKDYGALAGLKVHSIVGGTSVNKDRNKLHRGTDILVATPGRLLDLIDQKAFTLDKVEVLVLDEADQMLDLGFIHALRRISQLVPEDRQTLFFSATMPKQIQELVGKYCRNPVKVSVTPESTTAERIDQYLFMVQQDEKQTLLEMILSERHQVPGKFERVLIFARTKHGCDRVVKKLAQVGIPANAIHGNKSQPQRERALDEFKRAKTPILIATDVAARGIDIPGVSHVINYELPNVPEQYVHRIGRTARAGKDGIAIAFCAEDERDYLKDIRKKTDAEFERLPLPDNFRAVVEGVGPTKRAAPGQRMAKPKVRPTGDAAKRAKPKDKHPARKGRPSGAGGPGGGGNAGAGRPGGGRSRNRRRSSAARG
;
A
#
# COMPACT_ATOMS: atom_id res chain seq x y z
N VAL A 1 23.19 -5.68 -16.86
CA VAL A 1 22.24 -4.63 -17.25
C VAL A 1 22.93 -3.63 -18.20
N LEU A 2 24.13 -3.16 -17.90
CA LEU A 2 24.89 -2.22 -18.76
C LEU A 2 25.15 -2.76 -20.18
N GLU A 3 25.33 -4.05 -20.34
CA GLU A 3 25.52 -4.70 -21.66
C GLU A 3 24.25 -4.75 -22.52
N GLY A 4 23.12 -4.25 -22.03
CA GLY A 4 21.83 -4.29 -22.73
C GLY A 4 21.17 -5.67 -22.82
N ARG A 5 21.72 -6.71 -22.14
CA ARG A 5 21.17 -8.07 -22.13
C ARG A 5 19.99 -8.18 -21.18
N ASP A 6 19.03 -9.04 -21.50
CA ASP A 6 17.95 -9.39 -20.60
C ASP A 6 18.50 -10.12 -19.37
N LEU A 7 17.87 -9.90 -18.22
CA LEU A 7 18.29 -10.46 -16.93
C LEU A 7 17.12 -11.13 -16.22
N MET A 8 17.39 -12.30 -15.66
CA MET A 8 16.52 -12.97 -14.72
C MET A 8 17.21 -13.02 -13.36
N GLY A 9 16.77 -12.21 -12.43
CA GLY A 9 17.28 -12.13 -11.05
C GLY A 9 16.41 -12.91 -10.07
N ILE A 10 17.00 -13.92 -9.41
CA ILE A 10 16.36 -14.63 -8.30
C ILE A 10 16.90 -14.01 -7.01
N ALA A 11 16.11 -13.19 -6.35
CA ALA A 11 16.55 -12.49 -5.16
C ALA A 11 15.38 -12.06 -4.27
N GLN A 12 15.54 -12.16 -2.96
CA GLN A 12 14.54 -11.73 -1.97
C GLN A 12 14.46 -10.20 -1.83
N THR A 13 13.44 -9.69 -1.14
CA THR A 13 13.32 -8.26 -0.80
C THR A 13 14.48 -7.85 0.13
N GLY A 14 15.05 -6.66 -0.07
CA GLY A 14 16.14 -6.15 0.77
C GLY A 14 17.56 -6.46 0.28
N THR A 15 17.73 -7.17 -0.84
CA THR A 15 19.05 -7.52 -1.43
C THR A 15 19.62 -6.41 -2.33
N GLY A 16 19.02 -5.21 -2.37
CA GLY A 16 19.52 -4.12 -3.19
C GLY A 16 19.02 -4.14 -4.66
N LYS A 17 18.07 -5.00 -5.03
CA LYS A 17 17.54 -5.13 -6.41
C LYS A 17 17.21 -3.79 -7.06
N THR A 18 16.52 -2.89 -6.32
CA THR A 18 16.09 -1.60 -6.87
C THR A 18 17.26 -0.77 -7.37
N ALA A 19 18.34 -0.67 -6.60
CA ALA A 19 19.56 0.00 -7.05
C ALA A 19 20.21 -0.73 -8.24
N ALA A 20 20.25 -2.07 -8.18
CA ALA A 20 20.89 -2.90 -9.20
C ALA A 20 20.26 -2.77 -10.60
N PHE A 21 18.94 -2.54 -10.69
CA PHE A 21 18.31 -2.28 -11.97
C PHE A 21 18.17 -0.79 -12.29
N MET A 22 18.00 0.07 -11.29
CA MET A 22 17.69 1.47 -11.52
C MET A 22 18.92 2.27 -11.93
N LEU A 23 20.06 2.10 -11.23
CA LEU A 23 21.27 2.87 -11.51
C LEU A 23 21.79 2.69 -12.94
N PRO A 24 22.01 1.45 -13.43
CA PRO A 24 22.47 1.25 -14.81
C PRO A 24 21.43 1.65 -15.86
N SER A 25 20.14 1.55 -15.52
CA SER A 25 19.08 2.00 -16.45
C SER A 25 19.03 3.52 -16.55
N ILE A 26 19.21 4.25 -15.44
CA ILE A 26 19.29 5.73 -15.44
C ILE A 26 20.49 6.18 -16.28
N ASP A 27 21.63 5.56 -16.11
CA ASP A 27 22.85 5.87 -16.85
C ASP A 27 22.64 5.71 -18.36
N ARG A 28 22.11 4.55 -18.78
CA ARG A 28 21.74 4.28 -20.17
C ARG A 28 20.72 5.26 -20.75
N LEU A 29 19.69 5.61 -19.96
CA LEU A 29 18.67 6.58 -20.42
C LEU A 29 19.25 7.98 -20.60
N ARG A 30 20.21 8.38 -19.75
CA ARG A 30 20.92 9.64 -19.85
C ARG A 30 21.84 9.70 -21.06
N GLU A 31 22.66 8.67 -21.28
CA GLU A 31 23.59 8.61 -22.40
C GLU A 31 22.89 8.65 -23.77
N ALA A 32 21.69 8.04 -23.85
CA ALA A 32 20.93 8.04 -25.09
C ALA A 32 20.35 9.40 -25.48
N ASP A 33 20.36 10.41 -24.57
CA ASP A 33 19.90 11.80 -24.75
C ASP A 33 18.63 11.96 -25.62
N LYS A 34 17.67 11.03 -25.43
CA LYS A 34 16.40 11.06 -26.16
C LYS A 34 15.38 11.90 -25.41
N GLN A 35 14.57 12.61 -26.17
CA GLN A 35 13.44 13.34 -25.60
C GLN A 35 12.41 12.40 -24.96
N THR A 36 11.80 12.87 -23.88
CA THR A 36 10.68 12.17 -23.22
C THR A 36 9.55 11.90 -24.22
N PRO A 37 9.12 10.65 -24.45
CA PRO A 37 8.13 10.32 -25.45
C PRO A 37 6.72 10.80 -25.05
N PHE A 38 5.99 11.37 -26.00
CA PHE A 38 4.60 11.83 -25.77
C PHE A 38 3.68 10.65 -25.44
N LYS A 39 2.90 10.76 -24.36
CA LYS A 39 1.99 9.72 -23.85
C LYS A 39 2.60 8.30 -23.76
N SER A 40 3.90 8.20 -23.53
CA SER A 40 4.60 6.93 -23.39
C SER A 40 5.74 7.09 -22.37
N CYS A 41 6.53 6.03 -22.17
CA CYS A 41 7.72 6.05 -21.33
C CYS A 41 8.86 5.32 -22.00
N ARG A 42 10.11 5.62 -21.57
CA ARG A 42 11.31 4.93 -22.00
C ARG A 42 11.63 3.73 -21.12
N MET A 43 11.39 3.84 -19.82
CA MET A 43 11.52 2.75 -18.85
C MET A 43 10.19 2.51 -18.16
N LEU A 44 9.73 1.27 -18.15
CA LEU A 44 8.55 0.82 -17.42
C LEU A 44 8.96 -0.14 -16.30
N VAL A 45 8.58 0.15 -15.08
CA VAL A 45 8.74 -0.73 -13.93
C VAL A 45 7.36 -1.20 -13.45
N LEU A 46 7.12 -2.50 -13.46
CA LEU A 46 5.91 -3.13 -12.93
C LEU A 46 6.17 -3.63 -11.51
N ALA A 47 5.29 -3.26 -10.60
CA ALA A 47 5.34 -3.67 -9.19
C ALA A 47 3.98 -4.20 -8.73
N PRO A 48 3.93 -5.23 -7.83
CA PRO A 48 2.69 -5.87 -7.38
C PRO A 48 1.80 -4.95 -6.56
N THR A 49 2.38 -4.05 -5.76
CA THR A 49 1.67 -3.24 -4.79
C THR A 49 1.92 -1.74 -4.97
N ARG A 50 0.98 -0.94 -4.45
CA ARG A 50 1.07 0.53 -4.49
C ARG A 50 2.27 1.05 -3.70
N GLU A 51 2.54 0.41 -2.58
CA GLU A 51 3.62 0.76 -1.66
C GLU A 51 4.97 0.52 -2.29
N LEU A 52 5.18 -0.66 -2.88
CA LEU A 52 6.42 -0.98 -3.60
C LEU A 52 6.61 -0.05 -4.80
N ALA A 53 5.56 0.19 -5.58
CA ALA A 53 5.63 1.15 -6.68
C ALA A 53 6.01 2.56 -6.20
N GLY A 54 5.49 3.00 -5.05
CA GLY A 54 5.87 4.27 -4.43
C GLY A 54 7.33 4.31 -3.99
N GLN A 55 7.82 3.23 -3.37
CA GLN A 55 9.22 3.11 -2.93
C GLN A 55 10.18 3.10 -4.13
N ILE A 56 9.89 2.32 -5.16
CA ILE A 56 10.70 2.29 -6.39
C ILE A 56 10.71 3.66 -7.08
N ALA A 57 9.55 4.35 -7.15
CA ALA A 57 9.47 5.67 -7.75
C ALA A 57 10.25 6.72 -6.95
N GLN A 58 10.28 6.61 -5.61
CA GLN A 58 11.09 7.48 -4.78
C GLN A 58 12.58 7.23 -5.01
N SER A 59 13.01 5.95 -4.98
CA SER A 59 14.40 5.59 -5.30
C SER A 59 14.82 6.06 -6.69
N ALA A 60 13.93 5.93 -7.70
CA ALA A 60 14.20 6.41 -9.05
C ALA A 60 14.39 7.93 -9.11
N LYS A 61 13.65 8.70 -8.31
CA LYS A 61 13.83 10.16 -8.19
C LYS A 61 15.14 10.50 -7.50
N ASP A 62 15.44 9.80 -6.41
CA ASP A 62 16.65 10.05 -5.62
C ASP A 62 17.92 9.74 -6.44
N TYR A 63 17.95 8.59 -7.13
CA TYR A 63 19.07 8.19 -8.00
C TYR A 63 19.15 9.02 -9.28
N GLY A 64 18.01 9.40 -9.85
CA GLY A 64 17.91 10.17 -11.09
C GLY A 64 17.95 11.69 -10.90
N ALA A 65 18.11 12.20 -9.69
CA ALA A 65 18.00 13.62 -9.39
C ALA A 65 18.95 14.48 -10.26
N LEU A 66 20.17 14.02 -10.47
CA LEU A 66 21.18 14.70 -11.30
C LEU A 66 21.08 14.42 -12.80
N ALA A 67 20.26 13.40 -13.18
CA ALA A 67 20.10 13.01 -14.59
C ALA A 67 18.98 13.78 -15.31
N GLY A 68 18.21 14.60 -14.59
CA GLY A 68 17.11 15.39 -15.17
C GLY A 68 15.93 14.56 -15.68
N LEU A 69 15.87 13.26 -15.36
CA LEU A 69 14.84 12.34 -15.85
C LEU A 69 13.49 12.55 -15.14
N LYS A 70 12.41 12.53 -15.92
CA LYS A 70 11.04 12.62 -15.39
C LYS A 70 10.59 11.26 -14.89
N VAL A 71 10.27 11.17 -13.59
CA VAL A 71 9.78 9.96 -12.93
C VAL A 71 8.35 10.15 -12.47
N HIS A 72 7.46 9.25 -12.90
CA HIS A 72 6.07 9.20 -12.43
C HIS A 72 5.72 7.81 -11.90
N SER A 73 4.77 7.77 -10.96
CA SER A 73 4.14 6.52 -10.52
C SER A 73 2.63 6.57 -10.70
N ILE A 74 2.05 5.44 -11.12
CA ILE A 74 0.62 5.25 -11.26
C ILE A 74 0.19 3.97 -10.54
N VAL A 75 -0.76 4.14 -9.63
CA VAL A 75 -1.23 3.03 -8.79
C VAL A 75 -2.75 3.06 -8.66
N GLY A 76 -3.36 1.91 -8.45
CA GLY A 76 -4.81 1.83 -8.22
C GLY A 76 -5.25 2.66 -7.01
N GLY A 77 -6.52 3.12 -6.98
CA GLY A 77 -7.08 3.89 -5.87
C GLY A 77 -6.75 5.37 -5.84
N THR A 78 -6.01 5.89 -6.84
CA THR A 78 -5.83 7.31 -7.11
C THR A 78 -6.78 7.78 -8.22
N SER A 79 -6.91 9.09 -8.42
CA SER A 79 -7.73 9.63 -9.51
C SER A 79 -7.12 9.35 -10.87
N VAL A 80 -7.84 8.63 -11.75
CA VAL A 80 -7.42 8.33 -13.13
C VAL A 80 -7.16 9.61 -13.92
N ASN A 81 -8.00 10.65 -13.73
CA ASN A 81 -7.83 11.93 -14.41
C ASN A 81 -6.54 12.64 -14.02
N LYS A 82 -6.15 12.57 -12.73
CA LYS A 82 -4.86 13.12 -12.29
C LYS A 82 -3.69 12.37 -12.95
N ASP A 83 -3.76 11.04 -13.01
CA ASP A 83 -2.73 10.23 -13.64
C ASP A 83 -2.64 10.51 -15.15
N ARG A 84 -3.78 10.62 -15.85
CA ARG A 84 -3.83 10.99 -17.27
C ARG A 84 -3.19 12.36 -17.53
N ASN A 85 -3.50 13.35 -16.71
CA ASN A 85 -2.94 14.70 -16.87
C ASN A 85 -1.42 14.71 -16.63
N LYS A 86 -0.92 13.97 -15.63
CA LYS A 86 0.51 13.84 -15.36
C LYS A 86 1.27 13.19 -16.51
N LEU A 87 0.67 12.16 -17.12
CA LEU A 87 1.31 11.37 -18.18
C LEU A 87 1.07 11.93 -19.60
N HIS A 88 0.26 12.99 -19.75
CA HIS A 88 -0.03 13.57 -21.06
C HIS A 88 1.23 13.98 -21.85
N ARG A 89 2.23 14.52 -21.15
CA ARG A 89 3.52 14.89 -21.75
C ARG A 89 4.53 13.73 -21.79
N GLY A 90 4.11 12.52 -21.35
CA GLY A 90 4.98 11.37 -21.19
C GLY A 90 5.90 11.46 -19.96
N THR A 91 6.75 10.45 -19.81
CA THR A 91 7.72 10.35 -18.72
C THR A 91 8.92 9.51 -19.17
N ASP A 92 10.10 9.72 -18.58
CA ASP A 92 11.25 8.86 -18.88
C ASP A 92 11.12 7.53 -18.15
N ILE A 93 10.77 7.58 -16.87
CA ILE A 93 10.58 6.39 -16.01
C ILE A 93 9.14 6.37 -15.50
N LEU A 94 8.42 5.30 -15.78
CA LEU A 94 7.10 5.02 -15.24
C LEU A 94 7.15 3.82 -14.31
N VAL A 95 6.73 3.99 -13.06
CA VAL A 95 6.51 2.89 -12.12
C VAL A 95 5.02 2.64 -11.97
N ALA A 96 4.55 1.42 -12.19
CA ALA A 96 3.12 1.14 -12.29
C ALA A 96 2.70 -0.16 -11.60
N THR A 97 1.47 -0.18 -11.07
CA THR A 97 0.78 -1.44 -10.82
C THR A 97 0.05 -1.89 -12.08
N PRO A 98 0.06 -3.21 -12.44
CA PRO A 98 -0.42 -3.69 -13.74
C PRO A 98 -1.85 -3.26 -14.08
N GLY A 99 -2.79 -3.34 -13.12
CA GLY A 99 -4.18 -2.96 -13.35
C GLY A 99 -4.35 -1.48 -13.74
N ARG A 100 -3.72 -0.54 -12.99
CA ARG A 100 -3.81 0.88 -13.29
C ARG A 100 -3.18 1.26 -14.63
N LEU A 101 -2.09 0.58 -15.00
CA LEU A 101 -1.48 0.79 -16.30
C LEU A 101 -2.44 0.44 -17.44
N LEU A 102 -3.09 -0.72 -17.35
CA LEU A 102 -4.08 -1.15 -18.34
C LEU A 102 -5.29 -0.24 -18.38
N ASP A 103 -5.79 0.25 -17.23
CA ASP A 103 -6.89 1.23 -17.19
C ASP A 103 -6.59 2.49 -18.04
N LEU A 104 -5.35 3.00 -17.99
CA LEU A 104 -4.94 4.16 -18.78
C LEU A 104 -4.75 3.84 -20.26
N ILE A 105 -4.25 2.65 -20.57
CA ILE A 105 -4.10 2.17 -21.95
C ILE A 105 -5.47 1.99 -22.60
N ASP A 106 -6.43 1.37 -21.90
CA ASP A 106 -7.81 1.16 -22.39
C ASP A 106 -8.53 2.47 -22.66
N GLN A 107 -8.23 3.50 -21.88
CA GLN A 107 -8.73 4.87 -22.10
C GLN A 107 -7.94 5.63 -23.18
N LYS A 108 -6.98 5.00 -23.89
CA LYS A 108 -6.12 5.62 -24.91
C LYS A 108 -5.33 6.83 -24.36
N ALA A 109 -5.10 6.85 -23.07
CA ALA A 109 -4.40 7.94 -22.38
C ALA A 109 -2.89 7.74 -22.36
N PHE A 110 -2.42 6.49 -22.54
CA PHE A 110 -1.01 6.12 -22.51
C PHE A 110 -0.73 4.94 -23.42
N THR A 111 0.49 4.85 -23.96
CA THR A 111 0.97 3.74 -24.80
C THR A 111 2.29 3.19 -24.28
N LEU A 112 2.70 2.01 -24.74
CA LEU A 112 3.95 1.37 -24.34
C LEU A 112 4.93 1.20 -25.52
N ASP A 113 4.63 1.78 -26.67
CA ASP A 113 5.38 1.63 -27.93
C ASP A 113 6.81 2.22 -27.91
N LYS A 114 7.15 2.99 -26.88
CA LYS A 114 8.47 3.63 -26.71
C LYS A 114 9.28 3.05 -25.55
N VAL A 115 8.86 1.92 -24.98
CA VAL A 115 9.57 1.27 -23.87
C VAL A 115 10.86 0.65 -24.35
N GLU A 116 11.99 1.17 -23.85
CA GLU A 116 13.36 0.68 -24.12
C GLU A 116 13.82 -0.30 -23.03
N VAL A 117 13.38 -0.08 -21.77
CA VAL A 117 13.70 -0.93 -20.62
C VAL A 117 12.42 -1.29 -19.88
N LEU A 118 12.20 -2.59 -19.71
CA LEU A 118 11.08 -3.14 -18.93
C LEU A 118 11.61 -3.86 -17.70
N VAL A 119 11.10 -3.50 -16.52
CA VAL A 119 11.40 -4.19 -15.27
C VAL A 119 10.13 -4.79 -14.70
N LEU A 120 10.18 -6.07 -14.34
CA LEU A 120 9.18 -6.72 -13.51
C LEU A 120 9.82 -7.01 -12.14
N ASP A 121 9.37 -6.32 -11.10
CA ASP A 121 9.86 -6.57 -9.75
C ASP A 121 8.82 -7.32 -8.92
N GLU A 122 9.27 -8.32 -8.16
CA GLU A 122 8.44 -9.24 -7.39
C GLU A 122 7.35 -9.92 -8.25
N ALA A 123 7.77 -10.51 -9.38
CA ALA A 123 6.86 -11.13 -10.36
C ALA A 123 6.01 -12.27 -9.77
N ASP A 124 6.54 -13.06 -8.85
CA ASP A 124 5.82 -14.08 -8.11
C ASP A 124 4.68 -13.48 -7.29
N GLN A 125 4.90 -12.36 -6.64
CA GLN A 125 3.83 -11.68 -5.92
C GLN A 125 2.76 -11.10 -6.86
N MET A 126 3.14 -10.67 -8.07
CA MET A 126 2.15 -10.26 -9.08
C MET A 126 1.25 -11.42 -9.48
N LEU A 127 1.77 -12.65 -9.56
CA LEU A 127 0.96 -13.85 -9.81
C LEU A 127 0.01 -14.14 -8.65
N ASP A 128 0.52 -14.13 -7.42
CA ASP A 128 -0.27 -14.36 -6.20
C ASP A 128 -1.46 -13.39 -6.09
N LEU A 129 -1.28 -12.17 -6.58
CA LEU A 129 -2.32 -11.13 -6.62
C LEU A 129 -3.26 -11.26 -7.84
N GLY A 130 -3.08 -12.28 -8.68
CA GLY A 130 -3.93 -12.56 -9.82
C GLY A 130 -3.66 -11.70 -11.05
N PHE A 131 -2.52 -11.01 -11.12
CA PHE A 131 -2.19 -10.15 -12.28
C PHE A 131 -1.72 -10.92 -13.52
N ILE A 132 -1.80 -12.26 -13.55
CA ILE A 132 -1.33 -13.07 -14.69
C ILE A 132 -1.91 -12.61 -16.04
N HIS A 133 -3.22 -12.31 -16.09
CA HIS A 133 -3.86 -11.84 -17.32
C HIS A 133 -3.40 -10.44 -17.70
N ALA A 134 -3.22 -9.55 -16.72
CA ALA A 134 -2.69 -8.23 -16.96
C ALA A 134 -1.26 -8.27 -17.49
N LEU A 135 -0.39 -9.09 -16.90
CA LEU A 135 0.98 -9.29 -17.36
C LEU A 135 1.01 -9.85 -18.80
N ARG A 136 0.23 -10.90 -19.10
CA ARG A 136 0.15 -11.46 -20.46
C ARG A 136 -0.28 -10.41 -21.49
N ARG A 137 -1.18 -9.52 -21.15
CA ARG A 137 -1.61 -8.43 -22.03
C ARG A 137 -0.53 -7.36 -22.20
N ILE A 138 0.14 -6.97 -21.11
CA ILE A 138 1.23 -5.99 -21.17
C ILE A 138 2.39 -6.51 -22.05
N SER A 139 2.72 -7.81 -21.99
CA SER A 139 3.78 -8.39 -22.81
C SER A 139 3.55 -8.23 -24.32
N GLN A 140 2.29 -8.11 -24.77
CA GLN A 140 1.90 -7.90 -26.16
C GLN A 140 1.91 -6.42 -26.59
N LEU A 141 1.98 -5.49 -25.63
CA LEU A 141 1.90 -4.05 -25.88
C LEU A 141 3.26 -3.36 -25.85
N VAL A 142 4.27 -4.00 -25.29
CA VAL A 142 5.64 -3.46 -25.25
C VAL A 142 6.41 -3.87 -26.51
N PRO A 143 7.35 -3.03 -26.99
CA PRO A 143 8.17 -3.37 -28.17
C PRO A 143 8.94 -4.69 -27.97
N GLU A 144 9.19 -5.40 -29.04
CA GLU A 144 10.08 -6.58 -29.01
C GLU A 144 11.53 -6.16 -28.77
N ASP A 145 11.97 -5.07 -29.39
CA ASP A 145 13.32 -4.54 -29.21
C ASP A 145 13.38 -3.67 -27.95
N ARG A 146 13.58 -4.36 -26.83
CA ARG A 146 13.75 -3.77 -25.50
C ARG A 146 14.69 -4.64 -24.67
N GLN A 147 15.21 -4.09 -23.59
CA GLN A 147 15.83 -4.87 -22.51
C GLN A 147 14.79 -5.22 -21.46
N THR A 148 14.74 -6.47 -21.02
CA THR A 148 13.84 -6.91 -19.94
C THR A 148 14.64 -7.37 -18.72
N LEU A 149 14.33 -6.80 -17.55
CA LEU A 149 14.91 -7.13 -16.26
C LEU A 149 13.81 -7.76 -15.39
N PHE A 150 13.89 -9.07 -15.21
CA PHE A 150 12.84 -9.84 -14.53
C PHE A 150 13.33 -10.29 -13.15
N PHE A 151 12.66 -9.86 -12.08
CA PHE A 151 13.01 -10.21 -10.71
C PHE A 151 11.88 -10.97 -10.03
N SER A 152 12.24 -12.06 -9.35
CA SER A 152 11.34 -12.90 -8.56
C SER A 152 12.09 -13.54 -7.41
N ALA A 153 11.44 -13.76 -6.27
CA ALA A 153 12.04 -14.52 -5.17
C ALA A 153 11.91 -16.03 -5.40
N THR A 154 10.86 -16.46 -6.11
CA THR A 154 10.56 -17.87 -6.38
C THR A 154 10.37 -18.13 -7.88
N MET A 155 10.54 -19.38 -8.29
CA MET A 155 10.48 -19.78 -9.72
C MET A 155 9.47 -20.91 -10.00
N PRO A 156 8.19 -20.76 -9.62
CA PRO A 156 7.18 -21.74 -10.00
C PRO A 156 7.01 -21.77 -11.52
N LYS A 157 6.38 -22.83 -12.03
CA LYS A 157 6.20 -23.07 -13.48
C LYS A 157 5.61 -21.86 -14.21
N GLN A 158 4.63 -21.19 -13.61
CA GLN A 158 4.00 -20.01 -14.20
C GLN A 158 4.96 -18.81 -14.33
N ILE A 159 5.91 -18.64 -13.39
CA ILE A 159 6.96 -17.62 -13.50
C ILE A 159 7.92 -17.97 -14.64
N GLN A 160 8.31 -19.23 -14.79
CA GLN A 160 9.15 -19.68 -15.90
C GLN A 160 8.49 -19.41 -17.26
N GLU A 161 7.18 -19.65 -17.37
CA GLU A 161 6.39 -19.32 -18.57
C GLU A 161 6.38 -17.81 -18.86
N LEU A 162 6.29 -16.96 -17.82
CA LEU A 162 6.38 -15.51 -18.00
C LEU A 162 7.77 -15.07 -18.42
N VAL A 163 8.83 -15.61 -17.82
CA VAL A 163 10.21 -15.33 -18.25
C VAL A 163 10.38 -15.64 -19.75
N GLY A 164 9.87 -16.79 -20.22
CA GLY A 164 9.92 -17.16 -21.65
C GLY A 164 9.16 -16.21 -22.57
N LYS A 165 8.16 -15.48 -22.06
CA LYS A 165 7.39 -14.47 -22.83
C LYS A 165 8.02 -13.09 -22.83
N TYR A 166 8.69 -12.73 -21.74
CA TYR A 166 9.21 -11.39 -21.54
C TYR A 166 10.68 -11.23 -21.91
N CYS A 167 11.48 -12.30 -21.73
CA CYS A 167 12.93 -12.24 -21.85
C CYS A 167 13.42 -13.03 -23.06
N ARG A 168 14.46 -12.50 -23.71
CA ARG A 168 15.20 -13.13 -24.81
C ARG A 168 16.60 -13.53 -24.30
N ASN A 169 16.83 -14.82 -24.16
CA ASN A 169 18.10 -15.39 -23.69
C ASN A 169 18.67 -14.67 -22.45
N PRO A 170 17.92 -14.61 -21.32
CA PRO A 170 18.30 -13.81 -20.18
C PRO A 170 19.52 -14.38 -19.45
N VAL A 171 20.38 -13.49 -18.96
CA VAL A 171 21.40 -13.85 -17.98
C VAL A 171 20.70 -14.18 -16.66
N LYS A 172 20.97 -15.36 -16.13
CA LYS A 172 20.46 -15.80 -14.83
C LYS A 172 21.41 -15.39 -13.73
N VAL A 173 20.90 -14.63 -12.78
CA VAL A 173 21.64 -14.26 -11.55
C VAL A 173 20.82 -14.70 -10.36
N SER A 174 21.40 -15.47 -9.48
CA SER A 174 20.78 -15.88 -8.23
C SER A 174 21.62 -15.33 -7.07
N VAL A 175 20.97 -14.54 -6.23
CA VAL A 175 21.55 -14.13 -4.95
C VAL A 175 21.05 -15.13 -3.92
N THR A 176 21.91 -16.09 -3.58
CA THR A 176 21.66 -16.97 -2.46
C THR A 176 21.83 -16.13 -1.19
N PRO A 177 20.87 -16.08 -0.27
CA PRO A 177 21.08 -15.45 1.01
C PRO A 177 22.29 -16.11 1.70
N GLU A 178 23.19 -15.34 2.30
CA GLU A 178 24.33 -15.86 3.07
C GLU A 178 23.90 -16.78 4.23
N SER A 179 22.66 -16.63 4.67
CA SER A 179 21.87 -17.54 5.49
C SER A 179 20.42 -17.42 5.06
N THR A 180 19.61 -18.47 5.15
CA THR A 180 18.17 -18.30 4.90
C THR A 180 17.65 -17.28 5.92
N THR A 181 16.79 -16.37 5.48
CA THR A 181 16.20 -15.35 6.38
C THR A 181 15.57 -16.02 7.61
N ALA A 182 15.13 -17.26 7.48
CA ALA A 182 14.59 -18.07 8.56
C ALA A 182 15.64 -18.43 9.64
N GLU A 183 16.93 -18.59 9.28
CA GLU A 183 18.01 -18.95 10.24
C GLU A 183 18.38 -17.81 11.21
N ARG A 184 18.03 -16.56 10.87
CA ARG A 184 18.25 -15.38 11.73
C ARG A 184 16.99 -14.93 12.46
N ILE A 185 15.92 -15.73 12.42
CA ILE A 185 14.65 -15.39 13.04
C ILE A 185 14.32 -16.44 14.09
N ASP A 186 14.34 -16.02 15.35
CA ASP A 186 13.83 -16.84 16.44
C ASP A 186 12.31 -16.97 16.31
N GLN A 187 11.81 -18.20 16.28
CA GLN A 187 10.41 -18.47 15.97
C GLN A 187 9.71 -19.10 17.17
N TYR A 188 8.71 -18.40 17.69
CA TYR A 188 7.95 -18.79 18.87
C TYR A 188 6.51 -19.12 18.52
N LEU A 189 5.91 -20.06 19.27
CA LEU A 189 4.55 -20.55 19.05
C LEU A 189 3.74 -20.56 20.34
N PHE A 190 2.59 -19.92 20.33
CA PHE A 190 1.55 -20.08 21.34
C PHE A 190 0.39 -20.93 20.81
N MET A 191 0.00 -21.96 21.56
CA MET A 191 -1.23 -22.71 21.31
C MET A 191 -2.35 -22.02 22.11
N VAL A 192 -3.35 -21.45 21.42
CA VAL A 192 -4.38 -20.62 22.01
C VAL A 192 -5.68 -20.72 21.21
N GLN A 193 -6.86 -20.67 21.84
CA GLN A 193 -8.12 -20.69 21.13
C GLN A 193 -8.37 -19.42 20.31
N GLN A 194 -9.18 -19.51 19.26
CA GLN A 194 -9.37 -18.42 18.30
C GLN A 194 -9.93 -17.15 18.97
N ASP A 195 -10.86 -17.29 19.89
CA ASP A 195 -11.49 -16.20 20.65
C ASP A 195 -10.58 -15.60 21.73
N GLU A 196 -9.61 -16.37 22.20
CA GLU A 196 -8.63 -15.97 23.23
C GLU A 196 -7.41 -15.23 22.65
N LYS A 197 -7.15 -15.30 21.33
CA LYS A 197 -5.98 -14.68 20.68
C LYS A 197 -5.85 -13.20 20.99
N GLN A 198 -6.98 -12.48 21.10
CA GLN A 198 -6.96 -11.05 21.38
C GLN A 198 -6.46 -10.78 22.82
N THR A 199 -6.90 -11.56 23.78
CA THR A 199 -6.46 -11.44 25.18
C THR A 199 -4.97 -11.70 25.29
N LEU A 200 -4.48 -12.77 24.63
CA LEU A 200 -3.05 -13.08 24.58
C LEU A 200 -2.25 -11.93 23.96
N LEU A 201 -2.68 -11.37 22.84
CA LEU A 201 -2.03 -10.25 22.18
C LEU A 201 -1.96 -9.01 23.10
N GLU A 202 -3.04 -8.68 23.80
CA GLU A 202 -3.08 -7.57 24.75
C GLU A 202 -2.11 -7.80 25.93
N MET A 203 -2.01 -9.01 26.43
CA MET A 203 -1.08 -9.35 27.52
C MET A 203 0.38 -9.26 27.09
N ILE A 204 0.71 -9.75 25.90
CA ILE A 204 2.06 -9.67 25.35
C ILE A 204 2.46 -8.21 25.09
N LEU A 205 1.62 -7.44 24.40
CA LEU A 205 1.92 -6.06 24.02
C LEU A 205 1.92 -5.09 25.21
N SER A 206 1.27 -5.43 26.31
CA SER A 206 1.31 -4.64 27.56
C SER A 206 2.44 -5.07 28.51
N GLU A 207 3.37 -5.89 28.04
CA GLU A 207 4.52 -6.42 28.80
C GLU A 207 4.10 -7.20 30.08
N ARG A 208 2.86 -7.70 30.09
CA ARG A 208 2.36 -8.56 31.20
C ARG A 208 2.82 -10.02 31.06
N HIS A 209 3.40 -10.35 29.95
CA HIS A 209 4.03 -11.64 29.68
C HIS A 209 5.33 -11.40 28.94
N GLN A 210 6.39 -11.99 29.46
CA GLN A 210 7.70 -11.85 28.84
C GLN A 210 7.77 -12.76 27.61
N VAL A 211 8.00 -12.14 26.48
CA VAL A 211 8.45 -12.79 25.24
C VAL A 211 9.87 -12.31 24.97
N PRO A 212 10.69 -13.10 24.26
CA PRO A 212 12.05 -12.68 23.95
C PRO A 212 12.09 -11.35 23.20
N GLY A 213 13.12 -10.55 23.50
CA GLY A 213 13.39 -9.27 22.84
C GLY A 213 12.53 -8.10 23.32
N LYS A 214 12.96 -6.89 22.96
CA LYS A 214 12.26 -5.64 23.25
C LYS A 214 11.37 -5.24 22.07
N PHE A 215 10.11 -4.93 22.32
CA PHE A 215 9.20 -4.40 21.30
C PHE A 215 9.60 -2.99 20.91
N GLU A 216 10.16 -2.83 19.71
CA GLU A 216 10.44 -1.52 19.12
C GLU A 216 9.40 -1.18 18.04
N ARG A 217 9.29 -2.03 17.02
CA ARG A 217 8.27 -1.97 15.97
C ARG A 217 7.73 -3.36 15.74
N VAL A 218 6.43 -3.51 15.87
CA VAL A 218 5.72 -4.80 15.80
C VAL A 218 4.80 -4.80 14.60
N LEU A 219 5.03 -5.74 13.69
CA LEU A 219 4.14 -5.98 12.55
C LEU A 219 3.28 -7.22 12.84
N ILE A 220 1.96 -7.02 12.85
CA ILE A 220 0.99 -8.08 13.17
C ILE A 220 0.23 -8.45 11.91
N PHE A 221 0.21 -9.74 11.59
CA PHE A 221 -0.53 -10.26 10.45
C PHE A 221 -1.89 -10.82 10.86
N ALA A 222 -2.96 -10.30 10.27
CA ALA A 222 -4.30 -10.83 10.36
C ALA A 222 -4.82 -11.23 8.96
N ARG A 223 -5.61 -12.30 8.89
CA ARG A 223 -6.07 -12.90 7.63
C ARG A 223 -7.01 -11.97 6.85
N THR A 224 -7.84 -11.19 7.55
CA THR A 224 -8.87 -10.38 6.93
C THR A 224 -8.76 -8.89 7.24
N LYS A 225 -9.22 -8.05 6.30
CA LYS A 225 -9.31 -6.60 6.49
C LYS A 225 -10.14 -6.18 7.70
N HIS A 226 -11.25 -6.88 7.95
CA HIS A 226 -12.10 -6.64 9.11
C HIS A 226 -11.47 -7.15 10.42
N GLY A 227 -10.66 -8.21 10.33
CA GLY A 227 -9.82 -8.68 11.44
C GLY A 227 -8.83 -7.61 11.87
N CYS A 228 -8.11 -6.99 10.92
CA CYS A 228 -7.19 -5.89 11.21
C CYS A 228 -7.87 -4.74 11.96
N ASP A 229 -9.01 -4.25 11.46
CA ASP A 229 -9.75 -3.14 12.11
C ASP A 229 -10.26 -3.52 13.50
N ARG A 230 -10.69 -4.78 13.68
CA ARG A 230 -11.15 -5.31 14.97
C ARG A 230 -10.00 -5.33 16.00
N VAL A 231 -8.84 -5.83 15.61
CA VAL A 231 -7.65 -5.87 16.49
C VAL A 231 -7.24 -4.46 16.89
N VAL A 232 -7.13 -3.52 15.93
CA VAL A 232 -6.83 -2.10 16.24
C VAL A 232 -7.81 -1.52 17.24
N LYS A 233 -9.13 -1.72 17.03
CA LYS A 233 -10.16 -1.21 17.91
C LYS A 233 -10.03 -1.76 19.33
N LYS A 234 -9.76 -3.06 19.48
CA LYS A 234 -9.59 -3.69 20.77
C LYS A 234 -8.31 -3.24 21.49
N LEU A 235 -7.19 -3.13 20.78
CA LEU A 235 -5.95 -2.58 21.35
C LEU A 235 -6.15 -1.13 21.85
N ALA A 236 -6.86 -0.31 21.08
CA ALA A 236 -7.16 1.07 21.50
C ALA A 236 -8.00 1.14 22.78
N GLN A 237 -8.89 0.18 23.04
CA GLN A 237 -9.69 0.10 24.28
C GLN A 237 -8.84 -0.13 25.54
N VAL A 238 -7.69 -0.76 25.37
CA VAL A 238 -6.73 -1.02 26.47
C VAL A 238 -5.54 -0.05 26.45
N GLY A 239 -5.63 1.02 25.65
CA GLY A 239 -4.62 2.09 25.61
C GLY A 239 -3.39 1.78 24.78
N ILE A 240 -3.41 0.73 23.96
CA ILE A 240 -2.29 0.36 23.09
C ILE A 240 -2.53 0.97 21.70
N PRO A 241 -1.73 1.97 21.26
CA PRO A 241 -1.90 2.61 19.96
C PRO A 241 -1.42 1.69 18.85
N ALA A 242 -2.26 1.49 17.83
CA ALA A 242 -1.96 0.68 16.67
C ALA A 242 -2.64 1.23 15.41
N ASN A 243 -2.01 1.03 14.25
CA ASN A 243 -2.58 1.35 12.95
C ASN A 243 -2.87 0.08 12.14
N ALA A 244 -3.79 0.17 11.18
CA ALA A 244 -4.05 -0.92 10.23
C ALA A 244 -3.76 -0.51 8.80
N ILE A 245 -3.22 -1.49 8.02
CA ILE A 245 -3.05 -1.37 6.57
C ILE A 245 -3.69 -2.56 5.86
N HIS A 246 -4.67 -2.27 5.01
CA HIS A 246 -5.40 -3.28 4.23
C HIS A 246 -6.16 -2.66 3.05
N GLY A 247 -6.73 -3.47 2.17
CA GLY A 247 -7.35 -3.03 0.92
C GLY A 247 -8.50 -2.02 1.06
N ASN A 248 -9.20 -1.96 2.21
CA ASN A 248 -10.28 -1.00 2.44
C ASN A 248 -9.80 0.38 2.94
N LYS A 249 -8.52 0.54 3.27
CA LYS A 249 -7.95 1.86 3.62
C LYS A 249 -7.67 2.64 2.35
N SER A 250 -8.00 3.93 2.36
CA SER A 250 -7.62 4.84 1.27
C SER A 250 -6.10 4.99 1.18
N GLN A 251 -5.60 5.37 0.02
CA GLN A 251 -4.15 5.52 -0.17
C GLN A 251 -3.52 6.50 0.83
N PRO A 252 -4.08 7.69 1.11
CA PRO A 252 -3.55 8.59 2.14
C PRO A 252 -3.53 7.97 3.54
N GLN A 253 -4.55 7.15 3.90
CA GLN A 253 -4.57 6.46 5.21
C GLN A 253 -3.45 5.42 5.31
N ARG A 254 -3.17 4.69 4.22
CA ARG A 254 -2.09 3.69 4.16
C ARG A 254 -0.72 4.35 4.27
N GLU A 255 -0.48 5.43 3.53
CA GLU A 255 0.75 6.22 3.58
C GLU A 255 1.00 6.78 4.97
N ARG A 256 -0.03 7.36 5.60
CA ARG A 256 0.05 7.88 6.96
C ARG A 256 0.38 6.78 7.97
N ALA A 257 -0.31 5.63 7.91
CA ALA A 257 -0.07 4.51 8.82
C ALA A 257 1.39 3.99 8.70
N LEU A 258 1.92 3.91 7.48
CA LEU A 258 3.29 3.51 7.23
C LEU A 258 4.30 4.55 7.72
N ASP A 259 4.06 5.83 7.50
CA ASP A 259 4.93 6.91 7.97
C ASP A 259 4.98 6.95 9.51
N GLU A 260 3.84 6.88 10.18
CA GLU A 260 3.76 6.82 11.64
C GLU A 260 4.46 5.57 12.20
N PHE A 261 4.36 4.42 11.52
CA PHE A 261 5.06 3.20 11.91
C PHE A 261 6.59 3.29 11.68
N LYS A 262 7.03 3.80 10.54
CA LYS A 262 8.46 4.02 10.24
C LYS A 262 9.13 4.95 11.25
N ARG A 263 8.42 5.98 11.68
CA ARG A 263 8.91 6.95 12.69
C ARG A 263 8.73 6.47 14.14
N ALA A 264 8.26 5.24 14.34
CA ALA A 264 7.92 4.69 15.66
C ALA A 264 6.93 5.55 16.48
N LYS A 265 6.15 6.43 15.82
CA LYS A 265 5.08 7.20 16.46
C LYS A 265 3.92 6.31 16.89
N THR A 266 3.59 5.34 16.04
CA THR A 266 2.66 4.25 16.32
C THR A 266 3.41 2.93 16.04
N PRO A 267 4.04 2.32 17.06
CA PRO A 267 4.98 1.24 16.86
C PRO A 267 4.33 -0.10 16.52
N ILE A 268 3.01 -0.18 16.44
CA ILE A 268 2.26 -1.39 16.10
C ILE A 268 1.49 -1.17 14.81
N LEU A 269 1.73 -2.03 13.82
CA LEU A 269 1.03 -2.04 12.54
C LEU A 269 0.36 -3.40 12.33
N ILE A 270 -0.97 -3.41 12.11
CA ILE A 270 -1.71 -4.62 11.77
C ILE A 270 -1.96 -4.63 10.26
N ALA A 271 -1.60 -5.72 9.59
CA ALA A 271 -1.65 -5.81 8.15
C ALA A 271 -2.28 -7.12 7.67
N THR A 272 -2.90 -7.07 6.48
CA THR A 272 -3.16 -8.28 5.69
C THR A 272 -1.96 -8.61 4.81
N ASP A 273 -1.80 -9.89 4.42
CA ASP A 273 -0.70 -10.32 3.53
C ASP A 273 -0.57 -9.43 2.29
N VAL A 274 -1.68 -9.21 1.59
CA VAL A 274 -1.73 -8.38 0.38
C VAL A 274 -1.21 -6.96 0.63
N ALA A 275 -1.52 -6.39 1.78
CA ALA A 275 -1.17 -5.01 2.08
C ALA A 275 0.26 -4.86 2.64
N ALA A 276 0.80 -5.90 3.24
CA ALA A 276 2.17 -5.93 3.79
C ALA A 276 3.23 -6.37 2.77
N ARG A 277 2.81 -6.96 1.64
CA ARG A 277 3.72 -7.35 0.56
C ARG A 277 4.39 -6.13 -0.07
N GLY A 278 5.65 -6.28 -0.42
CA GLY A 278 6.43 -5.21 -1.07
C GLY A 278 6.75 -4.01 -0.15
N ILE A 279 6.32 -4.02 1.12
CA ILE A 279 6.65 -2.95 2.05
C ILE A 279 8.04 -3.23 2.63
N ASP A 280 8.99 -2.35 2.33
CA ASP A 280 10.26 -2.32 3.03
C ASP A 280 10.16 -1.38 4.23
N ILE A 281 10.23 -1.99 5.42
CA ILE A 281 10.24 -1.25 6.69
C ILE A 281 11.47 -1.71 7.47
N PRO A 282 12.46 -0.85 7.60
CA PRO A 282 13.63 -1.18 8.41
C PRO A 282 13.28 -1.20 9.90
N GLY A 283 13.95 -2.10 10.64
CA GLY A 283 13.88 -2.13 12.09
C GLY A 283 12.57 -2.66 12.68
N VAL A 284 11.88 -3.55 11.97
CA VAL A 284 10.81 -4.37 12.56
C VAL A 284 11.48 -5.37 13.51
N SER A 285 11.24 -5.21 14.81
CA SER A 285 11.79 -6.09 15.84
C SER A 285 11.03 -7.41 15.94
N HIS A 286 9.70 -7.33 15.82
CA HIS A 286 8.84 -8.51 15.96
C HIS A 286 7.82 -8.60 14.84
N VAL A 287 7.60 -9.82 14.35
CA VAL A 287 6.47 -10.17 13.49
C VAL A 287 5.56 -11.10 14.28
N ILE A 288 4.28 -10.71 14.42
CA ILE A 288 3.29 -11.56 15.09
C ILE A 288 2.30 -12.08 14.03
N ASN A 289 2.26 -13.41 13.87
CA ASN A 289 1.22 -14.07 13.09
C ASN A 289 0.01 -14.29 14.00
N TYR A 290 -0.89 -13.30 14.08
CA TYR A 290 -2.12 -13.37 14.86
C TYR A 290 -3.05 -14.48 14.35
N GLU A 291 -3.03 -14.72 13.04
CA GLU A 291 -3.62 -15.87 12.36
C GLU A 291 -2.59 -16.47 11.41
N LEU A 292 -2.45 -17.79 11.42
CA LEU A 292 -1.54 -18.47 10.50
C LEU A 292 -2.02 -18.33 9.04
N PRO A 293 -1.11 -18.19 8.07
CA PRO A 293 -1.48 -18.20 6.66
C PRO A 293 -1.83 -19.64 6.22
N ASN A 294 -2.75 -19.74 5.27
CA ASN A 294 -3.13 -21.01 4.65
C ASN A 294 -2.15 -21.47 3.55
N VAL A 295 -1.22 -20.62 3.15
CA VAL A 295 -0.17 -20.91 2.18
C VAL A 295 1.18 -20.82 2.89
N PRO A 296 1.94 -21.90 3.01
CA PRO A 296 3.20 -21.95 3.78
C PRO A 296 4.24 -20.93 3.35
N GLU A 297 4.36 -20.67 2.04
CA GLU A 297 5.30 -19.70 1.50
C GLU A 297 5.00 -18.27 2.00
N GLN A 298 3.73 -17.96 2.30
CA GLN A 298 3.35 -16.68 2.90
C GLN A 298 3.90 -16.52 4.31
N TYR A 299 4.05 -17.61 5.06
CA TYR A 299 4.68 -17.55 6.38
C TYR A 299 6.12 -17.02 6.30
N VAL A 300 6.91 -17.54 5.37
CA VAL A 300 8.29 -17.06 5.13
C VAL A 300 8.31 -15.59 4.73
N HIS A 301 7.40 -15.18 3.84
CA HIS A 301 7.27 -13.79 3.42
C HIS A 301 6.86 -12.84 4.55
N ARG A 302 6.07 -13.32 5.53
CA ARG A 302 5.69 -12.54 6.71
C ARG A 302 6.87 -12.37 7.67
N ILE A 303 7.52 -13.47 8.07
CA ILE A 303 8.64 -13.41 9.02
C ILE A 303 9.83 -12.67 8.42
N GLY A 304 10.07 -12.76 7.12
CA GLY A 304 11.08 -11.97 6.40
C GLY A 304 10.85 -10.46 6.39
N ARG A 305 9.85 -9.93 7.13
CA ARG A 305 9.70 -8.49 7.42
C ARG A 305 10.58 -8.05 8.59
N THR A 306 11.01 -8.97 9.46
CA THR A 306 12.08 -8.75 10.46
C THR A 306 13.43 -9.30 9.97
N ALA A 307 14.45 -9.32 10.79
CA ALA A 307 15.80 -9.81 10.49
C ALA A 307 16.42 -9.21 9.21
N ARG A 308 16.27 -7.91 9.00
CA ARG A 308 16.81 -7.19 7.84
C ARG A 308 18.06 -6.41 8.19
N ALA A 309 18.92 -6.18 7.19
CA ALA A 309 20.15 -5.41 7.31
C ALA A 309 21.12 -6.00 8.37
N GLY A 310 21.21 -7.33 8.45
CA GLY A 310 22.14 -8.02 9.35
C GLY A 310 21.72 -8.08 10.82
N LYS A 311 20.50 -7.66 11.15
CA LYS A 311 19.93 -7.77 12.51
C LYS A 311 19.17 -9.09 12.68
N ASP A 312 19.13 -9.61 13.90
CA ASP A 312 18.27 -10.72 14.27
C ASP A 312 16.82 -10.28 14.38
N GLY A 313 15.88 -11.20 14.24
CA GLY A 313 14.45 -10.92 14.27
C GLY A 313 13.69 -11.95 15.10
N ILE A 314 12.50 -11.56 15.54
CA ILE A 314 11.62 -12.42 16.33
C ILE A 314 10.29 -12.58 15.60
N ALA A 315 9.87 -13.85 15.45
CA ALA A 315 8.56 -14.19 14.91
C ALA A 315 7.74 -14.95 15.96
N ILE A 316 6.53 -14.50 16.21
CA ILE A 316 5.60 -15.11 17.15
C ILE A 316 4.35 -15.58 16.38
N ALA A 317 3.97 -16.82 16.53
CA ALA A 317 2.79 -17.38 15.90
C ALA A 317 1.75 -17.79 16.94
N PHE A 318 0.49 -17.38 16.71
CA PHE A 318 -0.67 -17.88 17.47
C PHE A 318 -1.36 -18.95 16.64
N CYS A 319 -1.48 -20.15 17.20
CA CYS A 319 -2.11 -21.28 16.53
C CYS A 319 -3.34 -21.74 17.31
N ALA A 320 -4.49 -21.60 16.70
CA ALA A 320 -5.74 -22.15 17.20
C ALA A 320 -5.93 -23.61 16.73
N GLU A 321 -6.94 -24.28 17.26
CA GLU A 321 -7.23 -25.68 16.93
C GLU A 321 -7.46 -25.88 15.44
N ASP A 322 -8.24 -24.98 14.82
CA ASP A 322 -8.58 -24.99 13.41
C ASP A 322 -7.43 -24.59 12.48
N GLU A 323 -6.30 -24.14 13.03
CA GLU A 323 -5.09 -23.75 12.28
C GLU A 323 -3.96 -24.80 12.38
N ARG A 324 -4.17 -25.92 13.08
CA ARG A 324 -3.12 -26.95 13.25
C ARG A 324 -2.63 -27.54 11.93
N ASP A 325 -3.51 -27.72 10.97
CA ASP A 325 -3.13 -28.22 9.66
C ASP A 325 -2.25 -27.20 8.91
N TYR A 326 -2.53 -25.91 9.02
CA TYR A 326 -1.67 -24.86 8.45
C TYR A 326 -0.27 -24.88 9.10
N LEU A 327 -0.20 -25.04 10.43
CA LEU A 327 1.06 -25.16 11.15
C LEU A 327 1.88 -26.37 10.66
N LYS A 328 1.23 -27.51 10.47
CA LYS A 328 1.85 -28.73 9.96
C LYS A 328 2.42 -28.54 8.56
N ASP A 329 1.64 -27.88 7.67
CA ASP A 329 2.07 -27.60 6.30
C ASP A 329 3.23 -26.58 6.25
N ILE A 330 3.20 -25.56 7.13
CA ILE A 330 4.30 -24.60 7.28
C ILE A 330 5.57 -25.33 7.69
N ARG A 331 5.54 -26.14 8.75
CA ARG A 331 6.71 -26.91 9.21
C ARG A 331 7.28 -27.80 8.12
N LYS A 332 6.42 -28.51 7.40
CA LYS A 332 6.84 -29.45 6.34
C LYS A 332 7.51 -28.76 5.14
N LYS A 333 7.07 -27.54 4.79
CA LYS A 333 7.52 -26.87 3.57
C LYS A 333 8.61 -25.83 3.80
N THR A 334 8.77 -25.34 5.01
CA THR A 334 9.68 -24.23 5.31
C THR A 334 10.80 -24.61 6.28
N ASP A 335 10.84 -25.87 6.72
CA ASP A 335 11.75 -26.38 7.77
C ASP A 335 11.77 -25.47 9.01
N ALA A 336 10.64 -24.78 9.29
CA ALA A 336 10.52 -23.85 10.39
C ALA A 336 10.46 -24.63 11.73
N GLU A 337 11.41 -24.33 12.60
CA GLU A 337 11.41 -24.78 13.97
C GLU A 337 10.76 -23.74 14.87
N PHE A 338 9.83 -24.17 15.72
CA PHE A 338 9.10 -23.30 16.63
C PHE A 338 9.40 -23.70 18.07
N GLU A 339 9.92 -22.77 18.85
CA GLU A 339 9.94 -22.92 20.30
C GLU A 339 8.53 -22.64 20.85
N ARG A 340 7.97 -23.61 21.57
CA ARG A 340 6.64 -23.47 22.16
C ARG A 340 6.74 -22.71 23.48
N LEU A 341 6.09 -21.54 23.54
CA LEU A 341 5.99 -20.76 24.77
C LEU A 341 4.75 -21.15 25.59
N PRO A 342 4.84 -21.15 26.91
CA PRO A 342 3.68 -21.32 27.79
C PRO A 342 2.78 -20.09 27.71
N LEU A 343 1.48 -20.28 27.95
CA LEU A 343 0.57 -19.16 28.13
C LEU A 343 0.90 -18.42 29.46
N PRO A 344 0.61 -17.11 29.55
CA PRO A 344 0.82 -16.36 30.80
C PRO A 344 0.14 -17.03 32.02
N ASP A 345 0.77 -17.02 33.20
CA ASP A 345 0.28 -17.75 34.38
C ASP A 345 -1.17 -17.38 34.78
N ASN A 346 -1.56 -16.13 34.60
CA ASN A 346 -2.92 -15.64 34.87
C ASN A 346 -3.83 -15.59 33.63
N PHE A 347 -3.41 -16.21 32.52
CA PHE A 347 -4.13 -16.10 31.24
C PHE A 347 -5.58 -16.59 31.33
N ARG A 348 -5.80 -17.77 31.93
CA ARG A 348 -7.14 -18.35 32.10
C ARG A 348 -8.05 -17.49 32.95
N ALA A 349 -7.54 -16.95 34.05
CA ALA A 349 -8.29 -16.05 34.92
C ALA A 349 -8.69 -14.75 34.20
N VAL A 350 -7.84 -14.23 33.31
CA VAL A 350 -8.15 -13.04 32.50
C VAL A 350 -9.20 -13.34 31.44
N VAL A 351 -9.12 -14.50 30.79
CA VAL A 351 -10.10 -14.93 29.77
C VAL A 351 -11.48 -15.14 30.39
N GLU A 352 -11.54 -15.79 31.56
CA GLU A 352 -12.79 -16.08 32.27
C GLU A 352 -13.38 -14.85 32.99
N GLY A 353 -12.68 -13.72 32.99
CA GLY A 353 -13.11 -12.49 33.66
C GLY A 353 -12.97 -12.55 35.18
N VAL A 354 -12.30 -13.58 35.72
CA VAL A 354 -12.05 -13.79 37.16
C VAL A 354 -10.71 -13.16 37.59
N GLY A 355 -9.89 -12.72 36.62
CA GLY A 355 -8.59 -12.11 36.88
C GLY A 355 -8.69 -10.68 37.44
N PRO A 356 -7.58 -10.12 37.96
CA PRO A 356 -7.57 -8.80 38.55
C PRO A 356 -8.15 -7.82 37.53
N THR A 357 -9.30 -7.26 37.91
CA THR A 357 -10.04 -6.23 37.16
C THR A 357 -9.06 -5.32 36.45
N LYS A 358 -9.30 -5.07 35.17
CA LYS A 358 -8.64 -4.08 34.34
C LYS A 358 -8.40 -2.80 35.16
N ARG A 359 -7.28 -2.71 35.84
CA ARG A 359 -6.82 -1.41 36.32
C ARG A 359 -6.51 -0.63 35.05
N ALA A 360 -7.46 0.24 34.69
CA ALA A 360 -7.13 1.37 33.87
C ALA A 360 -5.84 1.95 34.46
N ALA A 361 -4.81 2.06 33.62
CA ALA A 361 -3.65 2.86 33.98
C ALA A 361 -4.19 4.14 34.59
N PRO A 362 -3.68 4.63 35.74
CA PRO A 362 -4.16 5.87 36.31
C PRO A 362 -3.85 6.97 35.29
N GLY A 363 -4.82 7.21 34.43
CA GLY A 363 -4.86 8.40 33.62
C GLY A 363 -4.89 9.53 34.60
N GLN A 364 -3.78 10.22 34.78
CA GLN A 364 -3.76 11.53 35.38
C GLN A 364 -4.81 12.34 34.62
N ARG A 365 -6.00 12.43 35.21
CA ARG A 365 -6.92 13.50 34.87
C ARG A 365 -6.15 14.78 35.21
N MET A 366 -5.54 15.38 34.21
CA MET A 366 -5.15 16.77 34.28
C MET A 366 -6.43 17.53 34.65
N ALA A 367 -6.51 17.93 35.92
CA ALA A 367 -7.53 18.81 36.43
C ALA A 367 -7.48 20.06 35.52
N LYS A 368 -8.60 20.32 34.85
CA LYS A 368 -8.80 21.61 34.18
C LYS A 368 -8.55 22.70 35.23
N PRO A 369 -7.67 23.68 34.97
CA PRO A 369 -7.48 24.78 35.88
C PRO A 369 -8.82 25.49 36.02
N LYS A 370 -9.37 25.55 37.26
CA LYS A 370 -10.46 26.43 37.63
C LYS A 370 -9.97 27.87 37.47
N VAL A 371 -10.36 28.50 36.39
CA VAL A 371 -10.23 29.95 36.23
C VAL A 371 -11.18 30.55 37.27
N ARG A 372 -10.61 31.11 38.33
CA ARG A 372 -11.34 32.02 39.24
C ARG A 372 -11.66 33.29 38.48
N PRO A 373 -12.90 33.80 38.48
CA PRO A 373 -13.18 35.12 37.98
C PRO A 373 -12.69 36.13 39.00
N THR A 374 -11.65 36.90 38.67
CA THR A 374 -11.34 38.16 39.36
C THR A 374 -12.36 39.18 38.86
N GLY A 375 -13.10 39.74 39.83
CA GLY A 375 -14.05 40.80 39.59
C GLY A 375 -13.36 42.12 39.25
N ASP A 376 -14.03 42.93 38.59
CA ASP A 376 -14.41 44.31 38.82
C ASP A 376 -14.60 45.09 37.51
N ALA A 377 -15.64 45.80 37.57
CA ALA A 377 -15.92 47.10 36.99
C ALA A 377 -16.98 47.19 35.90
N ALA A 378 -18.14 47.59 36.38
CA ALA A 378 -18.94 48.74 35.96
C ALA A 378 -19.83 48.63 34.70
N LYS A 379 -21.12 48.47 35.02
CA LYS A 379 -22.25 49.25 34.56
C LYS A 379 -22.22 49.82 33.14
N ARG A 380 -23.13 49.31 32.27
CA ARG A 380 -24.05 50.20 31.57
C ARG A 380 -25.27 49.43 31.03
N ALA A 381 -26.39 50.15 31.17
CA ALA A 381 -27.79 49.79 31.14
C ALA A 381 -28.32 49.27 29.79
N LYS A 382 -29.42 48.52 29.92
CA LYS A 382 -30.40 48.11 28.90
C LYS A 382 -31.08 49.32 28.25
N PRO A 383 -31.79 49.17 27.09
CA PRO A 383 -33.21 48.89 27.25
C PRO A 383 -33.74 47.73 26.35
N LYS A 384 -34.86 47.24 26.85
CA LYS A 384 -35.84 46.33 26.22
C LYS A 384 -36.62 47.04 25.15
N ASP A 385 -37.06 46.28 24.12
CA ASP A 385 -38.38 46.41 23.55
C ASP A 385 -38.87 45.13 22.87
N LYS A 386 -39.92 44.77 23.16
CA LYS A 386 -41.17 44.04 23.15
C LYS A 386 -41.58 43.56 21.75
N HIS A 387 -42.10 42.34 21.77
CA HIS A 387 -43.00 41.66 20.83
C HIS A 387 -44.16 42.52 20.29
N PRO A 388 -44.90 42.06 19.18
CA PRO A 388 -45.81 40.96 19.36
C PRO A 388 -46.02 39.99 18.20
N ALA A 389 -46.59 38.84 18.53
CA ALA A 389 -47.12 37.79 17.69
C ALA A 389 -48.33 38.22 16.84
N ARG A 390 -48.52 37.53 15.67
CA ARG A 390 -49.87 37.29 15.14
C ARG A 390 -49.99 35.99 14.38
N LYS A 391 -51.02 35.29 14.79
CA LYS A 391 -51.62 34.03 14.34
C LYS A 391 -52.21 34.14 12.92
N GLY A 392 -52.39 32.99 12.28
CA GLY A 392 -53.51 32.78 11.35
C GLY A 392 -53.24 31.81 10.20
N ARG A 393 -53.69 30.58 10.36
CA ARG A 393 -54.19 29.70 9.29
C ARG A 393 -55.63 30.14 8.94
N PRO A 394 -56.29 29.78 7.78
CA PRO A 394 -56.42 28.42 7.27
C PRO A 394 -56.58 28.25 5.75
N SER A 395 -56.46 27.00 5.30
CA SER A 395 -57.23 26.17 4.34
C SER A 395 -57.93 26.78 3.12
N GLY A 396 -57.80 26.10 1.99
CA GLY A 396 -58.81 26.12 0.95
C GLY A 396 -58.36 25.48 -0.37
N ALA A 397 -59.04 24.43 -0.69
CA ALA A 397 -59.01 23.52 -1.82
C ALA A 397 -59.33 24.19 -3.20
N GLY A 398 -59.01 23.47 -4.30
CA GLY A 398 -59.70 23.55 -5.58
C GLY A 398 -58.78 23.50 -6.79
N GLY A 399 -58.66 22.40 -7.49
CA GLY A 399 -58.35 22.33 -8.92
C GLY A 399 -59.60 22.64 -9.73
N PRO A 400 -59.73 22.36 -11.06
CA PRO A 400 -58.76 21.92 -12.06
C PRO A 400 -58.98 22.64 -13.43
N GLY A 401 -58.21 22.23 -14.45
CA GLY A 401 -58.58 22.45 -15.89
C GLY A 401 -57.65 23.42 -16.59
N GLY A 402 -57.00 23.03 -17.65
CA GLY A 402 -57.42 22.74 -18.95
C GLY A 402 -56.74 23.58 -19.98
N GLY A 403 -56.08 22.98 -20.93
CA GLY A 403 -56.18 23.47 -22.31
C GLY A 403 -55.09 24.38 -22.87
N GLY A 404 -54.27 23.87 -23.77
CA GLY A 404 -54.37 24.21 -25.17
C GLY A 404 -53.30 25.15 -25.77
N ASN A 405 -52.49 24.52 -26.57
CA ASN A 405 -52.28 24.87 -28.00
C ASN A 405 -51.35 26.00 -28.46
N ALA A 406 -50.33 25.57 -29.23
CA ALA A 406 -49.95 26.01 -30.60
C ALA A 406 -49.35 27.40 -30.85
N GLY A 407 -48.31 27.38 -31.65
CA GLY A 407 -47.98 28.39 -32.63
C GLY A 407 -46.52 28.84 -32.59
N ALA A 408 -45.64 28.31 -33.39
CA ALA A 408 -45.26 28.70 -34.75
C ALA A 408 -44.65 30.11 -34.85
N GLY A 409 -43.43 30.18 -35.36
CA GLY A 409 -42.94 31.41 -35.97
C GLY A 409 -41.41 31.57 -36.01
N ARG A 410 -40.77 31.06 -37.02
CA ARG A 410 -39.56 31.63 -37.65
C ARG A 410 -39.99 32.82 -38.49
N PRO A 411 -39.14 33.73 -39.13
CA PRO A 411 -37.69 33.64 -39.46
C PRO A 411 -36.97 35.02 -39.54
N GLY A 412 -35.74 34.97 -40.01
CA GLY A 412 -35.11 36.03 -40.82
C GLY A 412 -33.95 36.75 -40.13
N GLY A 413 -32.80 36.75 -40.61
CA GLY A 413 -32.15 37.25 -41.80
C GLY A 413 -31.09 38.24 -41.29
N GLY A 414 -29.91 38.30 -41.75
CA GLY A 414 -29.24 38.47 -42.92
C GLY A 414 -27.82 39.03 -42.71
N ARG A 415 -26.91 38.56 -43.51
CA ARG A 415 -25.88 39.25 -44.34
C ARG A 415 -25.08 40.40 -43.69
N SER A 416 -23.72 40.46 -43.85
CA SER A 416 -22.91 40.54 -45.08
C SER A 416 -21.43 40.65 -44.73
N ARG A 417 -20.55 39.94 -45.41
CA ARG A 417 -19.55 40.40 -46.41
C ARG A 417 -18.57 41.49 -45.97
N ASN A 418 -17.25 41.16 -45.97
CA ASN A 418 -16.27 41.55 -47.03
C ASN A 418 -14.86 41.06 -46.59
N ARG A 419 -14.17 40.23 -47.35
CA ARG A 419 -13.27 40.42 -48.53
C ARG A 419 -12.17 41.47 -48.33
N ARG A 420 -10.92 41.04 -48.32
CA ARG A 420 -9.87 41.12 -49.37
C ARG A 420 -8.51 40.87 -48.74
N ARG A 421 -7.72 39.93 -49.21
CA ARG A 421 -6.64 39.93 -50.26
C ARG A 421 -5.57 40.98 -49.94
N SER A 422 -4.30 40.65 -49.89
CA SER A 422 -3.35 40.16 -50.91
C SER A 422 -1.96 40.02 -50.25
N SER A 423 -1.24 39.05 -50.51
CA SER A 423 -0.24 38.76 -51.56
C SER A 423 1.17 39.16 -51.23
N ALA A 424 2.04 38.11 -51.30
CA ALA A 424 3.36 38.08 -51.96
C ALA A 424 4.48 38.83 -51.26
N ALA A 425 5.68 38.41 -51.17
CA ALA A 425 6.57 37.43 -51.72
C ALA A 425 8.00 37.80 -51.32
N ARG A 426 8.85 36.78 -51.19
CA ARG A 426 10.30 36.79 -51.44
C ARG A 426 11.22 37.63 -50.51
N GLY A 427 12.13 36.90 -49.96
CA GLY A 427 13.42 37.21 -49.45
C GLY A 427 13.99 35.93 -48.82
#